data_edb1042aac42db16f79751617cb7a3fb
#
_entry.id   edb1042aac42db16f79751617cb7a3fb
#
_cell.length_a   1.000
_cell.length_b   1.000
_cell.length_c   1.000
_cell.angle_alpha   90.00
_cell.angle_beta   90.00
_cell.angle_gamma   90.00
#
_symmetry.space_group_name_H-M   'P 1'
#
loop_
_entity.id
_entity.type
_entity.pdbx_description
1 polymer ?
#
loop_
_entity_poly.entity_id
_entity_poly.type
_entity_poly.pdbx_seq_one_letter_code
_entity_poly.pdbx_strand_id
1 'polypeptide(L)'
;MRRSRLSAALLHGTSAVCLALAGACGGSGSLKVTKIAVAADQPSNVAIYLDVKDKLDRPIPGLAEKNFRVYEDGKLVTTSKGKRALLEPKEFDKRYMLLLIDMSGPIADSEDLPDLINAVGGFIDHVGATHEIAVGVFDGNDEVVPFLGYAGTAETKKVIDAMRKFRPRSRNSNLNGAVYQGLHSLRDRLKEANVPQKSATLVVFTDRGELSHSVSPETLKQGMKETPADIYIIGVGEGVHREELAALGRAGTFFSSNPKAYKDGFKEIEKKLTVNADGRYVFSYCSPKRRGSHKVEVEAVTSKDRGRVMIKVNADGFGSGCSPTRKLDLAPPTAKKEKKEAEGEDES
;
A
#
# COMPACT_ATOMS: atom_id res chain seq x y z
N MET A 1 23.85 -64.16 -51.19
CA MET A 1 22.88 -65.29 -51.33
C MET A 1 21.68 -64.98 -50.42
N ARG A 2 20.45 -65.02 -51.05
CA ARG A 2 19.10 -65.15 -50.47
C ARG A 2 18.71 -64.04 -49.41
N ARG A 3 17.89 -63.04 -49.71
CA ARG A 3 16.45 -63.05 -49.99
C ARG A 3 15.63 -63.76 -48.91
N SER A 4 14.85 -62.97 -48.10
CA SER A 4 13.44 -63.26 -48.01
C SER A 4 12.73 -62.04 -47.35
N ARG A 5 11.68 -61.62 -48.03
CA ARG A 5 10.66 -60.67 -47.71
C ARG A 5 9.62 -61.31 -46.81
N LEU A 6 8.88 -60.51 -46.03
CA LEU A 6 7.46 -60.65 -45.69
C LEU A 6 7.12 -59.45 -44.81
N SER A 7 6.43 -58.46 -45.25
CA SER A 7 5.01 -58.21 -45.49
C SER A 7 4.20 -58.07 -44.17
N ALA A 8 3.85 -56.81 -43.92
CA ALA A 8 2.55 -56.19 -43.64
C ALA A 8 1.72 -56.71 -42.46
N ALA A 9 1.36 -55.74 -41.58
CA ALA A 9 -0.06 -55.54 -41.28
C ALA A 9 -0.24 -54.12 -40.62
N LEU A 10 -0.96 -53.26 -41.31
CA LEU A 10 -1.56 -52.01 -40.76
C LEU A 10 -2.64 -52.41 -39.78
N LEU A 11 -2.59 -51.78 -38.61
CA LEU A 11 -3.80 -51.61 -37.77
C LEU A 11 -3.90 -50.12 -37.39
N HIS A 12 -4.83 -49.46 -38.05
CA HIS A 12 -5.25 -48.10 -37.76
C HIS A 12 -6.11 -48.10 -36.50
N GLY A 13 -5.56 -47.61 -35.41
CA GLY A 13 -6.31 -47.26 -34.21
C GLY A 13 -6.46 -45.76 -34.11
N THR A 14 -7.54 -45.20 -34.68
CA THR A 14 -7.93 -43.82 -34.52
C THR A 14 -8.53 -43.61 -33.12
N SER A 15 -7.69 -43.22 -32.16
CA SER A 15 -8.17 -42.67 -30.89
C SER A 15 -8.48 -41.21 -31.09
N ALA A 16 -9.75 -40.91 -31.22
CA ALA A 16 -10.25 -39.55 -31.17
C ALA A 16 -10.10 -39.03 -29.73
N VAL A 17 -9.07 -38.22 -29.49
CA VAL A 17 -8.96 -37.39 -28.28
C VAL A 17 -9.91 -36.24 -28.46
N CYS A 18 -11.10 -36.31 -27.85
CA CYS A 18 -11.97 -35.16 -27.64
C CYS A 18 -11.28 -34.20 -26.65
N LEU A 19 -10.55 -33.23 -27.20
CA LEU A 19 -10.16 -32.03 -26.45
C LEU A 19 -11.45 -31.24 -26.16
N ALA A 20 -11.98 -31.37 -24.95
CA ALA A 20 -12.98 -30.48 -24.42
C ALA A 20 -12.32 -29.09 -24.21
N LEU A 21 -12.42 -28.25 -25.23
CA LEU A 21 -12.18 -26.81 -25.12
C LEU A 21 -13.25 -26.25 -24.18
N ALA A 22 -12.93 -26.23 -22.90
CA ALA A 22 -13.63 -25.35 -21.96
C ALA A 22 -13.38 -23.92 -22.41
N GLY A 23 -14.29 -23.38 -23.20
CA GLY A 23 -14.32 -22.00 -23.64
C GLY A 23 -14.46 -21.08 -22.43
N ALA A 24 -13.34 -20.68 -21.86
CA ALA A 24 -13.30 -19.50 -21.02
C ALA A 24 -13.48 -18.30 -21.97
N CYS A 25 -14.74 -17.92 -22.25
CA CYS A 25 -15.05 -16.59 -22.79
C CYS A 25 -14.80 -15.55 -21.70
N GLY A 26 -13.54 -15.35 -21.33
CA GLY A 26 -13.04 -14.18 -20.65
C GLY A 26 -12.74 -13.16 -21.75
N GLY A 27 -13.57 -12.13 -21.88
CA GLY A 27 -13.25 -11.01 -22.77
C GLY A 27 -11.85 -10.51 -22.44
N SER A 28 -11.00 -10.36 -23.46
CA SER A 28 -9.63 -9.86 -23.35
C SER A 28 -9.65 -8.39 -22.90
N GLY A 29 -9.88 -8.18 -21.61
CA GLY A 29 -9.73 -6.88 -20.98
C GLY A 29 -8.24 -6.65 -20.73
N SER A 30 -7.75 -5.48 -21.09
CA SER A 30 -6.37 -5.09 -20.83
C SER A 30 -6.17 -4.48 -19.44
N LEU A 31 -7.26 -4.20 -18.69
CA LEU A 31 -7.19 -3.79 -17.30
C LEU A 31 -7.29 -5.01 -16.37
N LYS A 32 -6.45 -5.00 -15.35
CA LYS A 32 -6.49 -5.90 -14.22
C LYS A 32 -7.28 -5.21 -13.09
N VAL A 33 -8.48 -5.73 -12.82
CA VAL A 33 -9.33 -5.24 -11.73
C VAL A 33 -9.32 -6.28 -10.62
N THR A 34 -8.88 -5.89 -9.44
CA THR A 34 -8.76 -6.79 -8.28
C THR A 34 -9.62 -6.28 -7.14
N LYS A 35 -10.36 -7.19 -6.50
CA LYS A 35 -11.10 -6.88 -5.28
C LYS A 35 -10.14 -6.85 -4.08
N ILE A 36 -10.12 -5.75 -3.34
CA ILE A 36 -9.45 -5.63 -2.04
C ILE A 36 -10.42 -6.07 -0.93
N ALA A 37 -11.59 -5.43 -0.87
CA ALA A 37 -12.61 -5.74 0.12
C ALA A 37 -14.02 -5.58 -0.46
N VAL A 38 -15.02 -6.15 0.20
CA VAL A 38 -16.44 -5.97 -0.11
C VAL A 38 -17.25 -5.95 1.18
N ALA A 39 -18.19 -5.03 1.25
CA ALA A 39 -19.21 -5.00 2.29
C ALA A 39 -20.59 -4.88 1.66
N ALA A 40 -21.57 -5.56 2.28
CA ALA A 40 -22.97 -5.50 1.91
C ALA A 40 -23.78 -5.35 3.19
N ASP A 41 -24.64 -4.33 3.26
CA ASP A 41 -25.38 -4.00 4.47
C ASP A 41 -26.77 -3.46 4.14
N GLN A 42 -27.68 -3.61 5.09
CA GLN A 42 -29.03 -3.05 4.95
C GLN A 42 -29.00 -1.52 4.86
N PRO A 43 -29.91 -0.91 4.14
CA PRO A 43 -31.08 -1.53 3.48
C PRO A 43 -30.76 -2.26 2.16
N SER A 44 -29.75 -1.91 1.39
CA SER A 44 -29.28 -2.59 0.18
C SER A 44 -27.98 -1.98 -0.37
N ASN A 45 -27.13 -1.51 0.53
CA ASN A 45 -25.86 -0.92 0.20
C ASN A 45 -24.80 -1.98 -0.06
N VAL A 46 -24.08 -1.84 -1.16
CA VAL A 46 -22.90 -2.66 -1.48
C VAL A 46 -21.73 -1.73 -1.78
N ALA A 47 -20.64 -1.89 -1.05
CA ALA A 47 -19.40 -1.17 -1.30
C ALA A 47 -18.29 -2.16 -1.65
N ILE A 48 -17.49 -1.83 -2.66
CA ILE A 48 -16.46 -2.69 -3.20
C ILE A 48 -15.19 -1.86 -3.32
N TYR A 49 -14.16 -2.25 -2.61
CA TYR A 49 -12.84 -1.65 -2.69
C TYR A 49 -12.03 -2.39 -3.76
N LEU A 50 -11.56 -1.66 -4.75
CA LEU A 50 -10.95 -2.16 -5.98
C LEU A 50 -9.54 -1.58 -6.17
N ASP A 51 -8.65 -2.38 -6.74
CA ASP A 51 -7.38 -1.96 -7.33
C ASP A 51 -7.48 -2.13 -8.84
N VAL A 52 -7.22 -1.08 -9.61
CA VAL A 52 -7.31 -1.06 -11.08
C VAL A 52 -5.94 -0.73 -11.66
N LYS A 53 -5.39 -1.69 -12.42
CA LYS A 53 -4.07 -1.59 -13.06
C LYS A 53 -4.15 -1.90 -14.54
N ASP A 54 -3.13 -1.49 -15.28
CA ASP A 54 -2.95 -1.95 -16.66
C ASP A 54 -2.28 -3.34 -16.69
N LYS A 55 -2.03 -3.86 -17.89
CA LYS A 55 -1.34 -5.14 -18.09
C LYS A 55 0.12 -5.17 -17.66
N LEU A 56 0.72 -4.01 -17.40
CA LEU A 56 2.09 -3.86 -16.88
C LEU A 56 2.09 -3.59 -15.36
N ASP A 57 0.97 -3.91 -14.67
CA ASP A 57 0.75 -3.67 -13.25
C ASP A 57 0.88 -2.18 -12.81
N ARG A 58 0.78 -1.23 -13.75
CA ARG A 58 0.77 0.20 -13.44
C ARG A 58 -0.64 0.63 -13.03
N PRO A 59 -0.80 1.37 -11.93
CA PRO A 59 -2.12 1.86 -11.50
C PRO A 59 -2.77 2.77 -12.54
N ILE A 60 -4.07 2.72 -12.65
CA ILE A 60 -4.89 3.57 -13.53
C ILE A 60 -5.54 4.65 -12.68
N PRO A 61 -5.03 5.88 -12.67
CA PRO A 61 -5.60 6.98 -11.90
C PRO A 61 -6.80 7.63 -12.60
N GLY A 62 -7.55 8.46 -11.84
CA GLY A 62 -8.52 9.41 -12.38
C GLY A 62 -9.81 8.79 -12.92
N LEU A 63 -10.13 7.52 -12.59
CA LEU A 63 -11.43 6.96 -12.94
C LEU A 63 -12.54 7.63 -12.12
N ALA A 64 -13.60 8.03 -12.80
CA ALA A 64 -14.81 8.57 -12.20
C ALA A 64 -15.91 7.48 -12.11
N GLU A 65 -17.03 7.75 -11.44
CA GLU A 65 -18.16 6.82 -11.32
C GLU A 65 -18.61 6.27 -12.68
N LYS A 66 -18.65 7.10 -13.71
CA LYS A 66 -19.04 6.73 -15.08
C LYS A 66 -18.16 5.65 -15.72
N ASN A 67 -16.94 5.47 -15.21
CA ASN A 67 -15.99 4.47 -15.67
C ASN A 67 -16.27 3.07 -15.08
N PHE A 68 -17.21 2.96 -14.16
CA PHE A 68 -17.58 1.68 -13.55
C PHE A 68 -18.98 1.24 -13.98
N ARG A 69 -19.11 -0.03 -14.32
CA ARG A 69 -20.38 -0.70 -14.58
C ARG A 69 -20.52 -1.87 -13.62
N VAL A 70 -21.74 -2.06 -13.12
CA VAL A 70 -22.05 -3.17 -12.24
C VAL A 70 -23.10 -4.06 -12.89
N TYR A 71 -22.89 -5.36 -12.83
CA TYR A 71 -23.85 -6.36 -13.28
C TYR A 71 -24.17 -7.30 -12.11
N GLU A 72 -25.44 -7.58 -11.90
CA GLU A 72 -25.91 -8.61 -10.96
C GLU A 72 -26.57 -9.76 -11.72
N ASP A 73 -26.06 -10.98 -11.52
CA ASP A 73 -26.49 -12.17 -12.25
C ASP A 73 -26.52 -11.95 -13.78
N GLY A 74 -25.51 -11.26 -14.30
CA GLY A 74 -25.35 -10.94 -15.72
C GLY A 74 -26.23 -9.79 -16.23
N LYS A 75 -27.05 -9.15 -15.39
CA LYS A 75 -27.90 -8.02 -15.77
C LYS A 75 -27.29 -6.70 -15.30
N LEU A 76 -27.15 -5.74 -16.22
CA LEU A 76 -26.65 -4.41 -15.89
C LEU A 76 -27.57 -3.71 -14.87
N VAL A 77 -26.95 -3.24 -13.78
CA VAL A 77 -27.62 -2.37 -12.81
C VAL A 77 -27.54 -0.94 -13.34
N THR A 78 -28.64 -0.47 -13.91
CA THR A 78 -28.74 0.89 -14.46
C THR A 78 -28.87 1.92 -13.33
N THR A 79 -28.53 3.19 -13.58
CA THR A 79 -28.66 4.28 -12.61
C THR A 79 -30.10 4.51 -12.15
N SER A 80 -31.10 4.15 -12.98
CA SER A 80 -32.52 4.19 -12.62
C SER A 80 -32.90 3.08 -11.62
N LYS A 81 -32.18 1.96 -11.61
CA LYS A 81 -32.43 0.80 -10.74
C LYS A 81 -31.53 0.74 -9.52
N GLY A 82 -30.36 1.38 -9.57
CA GLY A 82 -29.39 1.39 -8.49
C GLY A 82 -28.55 2.67 -8.52
N LYS A 83 -28.71 3.52 -7.51
CA LYS A 83 -27.85 4.68 -7.30
C LYS A 83 -26.40 4.21 -7.09
N ARG A 84 -25.42 5.00 -7.52
CA ARG A 84 -23.99 4.68 -7.43
C ARG A 84 -23.21 5.87 -6.93
N ALA A 85 -22.03 5.62 -6.37
CA ALA A 85 -21.06 6.63 -5.95
C ALA A 85 -19.64 6.06 -5.97
N LEU A 86 -18.64 6.91 -6.15
CA LEU A 86 -17.27 6.66 -5.71
C LEU A 86 -17.09 7.33 -4.35
N LEU A 87 -16.57 6.56 -3.39
CA LEU A 87 -16.20 7.06 -2.07
C LEU A 87 -14.71 7.37 -2.04
N GLU A 88 -14.32 8.28 -1.14
CA GLU A 88 -12.93 8.68 -0.99
C GLU A 88 -12.07 7.53 -0.45
N PRO A 89 -11.06 7.04 -1.17
CA PRO A 89 -10.26 5.90 -0.74
C PRO A 89 -9.54 6.11 0.60
N LYS A 90 -9.15 7.35 0.93
CA LYS A 90 -8.46 7.69 2.19
C LYS A 90 -9.20 7.30 3.46
N GLU A 91 -10.51 7.08 3.37
CA GLU A 91 -11.34 6.62 4.50
C GLU A 91 -11.22 5.11 4.73
N PHE A 92 -10.74 4.37 3.74
CA PHE A 92 -10.63 2.91 3.72
C PHE A 92 -9.20 2.42 3.54
N ASP A 93 -8.26 3.34 3.28
CA ASP A 93 -6.84 3.08 3.05
C ASP A 93 -6.02 4.06 3.89
N LYS A 94 -5.28 3.53 4.86
CA LYS A 94 -4.36 4.30 5.68
C LYS A 94 -2.93 3.96 5.32
N ARG A 95 -2.16 4.98 4.93
CA ARG A 95 -0.76 4.86 4.59
C ARG A 95 0.04 5.67 5.58
N TYR A 96 0.71 4.95 6.48
CA TYR A 96 1.55 5.56 7.49
C TYR A 96 2.98 5.61 7.01
N MET A 97 3.61 6.76 7.16
CA MET A 97 5.03 6.93 6.88
C MET A 97 5.74 7.48 8.11
N LEU A 98 6.88 6.90 8.43
CA LEU A 98 7.83 7.49 9.35
C LEU A 98 9.06 7.91 8.56
N LEU A 99 9.40 9.20 8.65
CA LEU A 99 10.63 9.77 8.13
C LEU A 99 11.62 9.93 9.27
N LEU A 100 12.73 9.21 9.22
CA LEU A 100 13.84 9.31 10.17
C LEU A 100 14.99 10.07 9.52
N ILE A 101 15.47 11.12 10.18
CA ILE A 101 16.56 11.96 9.71
C ILE A 101 17.73 11.82 10.68
N ASP A 102 18.85 11.35 10.18
CA ASP A 102 20.12 11.40 10.90
C ASP A 102 20.54 12.86 11.06
N MET A 103 20.57 13.32 12.29
CA MET A 103 21.00 14.66 12.67
C MET A 103 22.25 14.58 13.56
N SER A 104 23.09 13.55 13.37
CA SER A 104 24.37 13.42 14.04
C SER A 104 25.33 14.58 13.68
N GLY A 105 26.43 14.71 14.41
CA GLY A 105 27.29 15.88 14.37
C GLY A 105 27.63 16.43 12.98
N PRO A 106 28.12 15.64 12.01
CA PRO A 106 28.48 16.17 10.69
C PRO A 106 27.34 16.80 9.92
N ILE A 107 26.13 16.21 9.98
CA ILE A 107 24.95 16.79 9.32
C ILE A 107 24.50 18.06 10.03
N ALA A 108 24.39 18.01 11.36
CA ALA A 108 23.94 19.16 12.16
C ALA A 108 24.90 20.37 12.08
N ASP A 109 26.20 20.13 11.91
CA ASP A 109 27.22 21.14 11.77
C ASP A 109 27.47 21.56 10.30
N SER A 110 26.79 20.95 9.34
CA SER A 110 26.96 21.19 7.91
C SER A 110 26.39 22.55 7.46
N GLU A 111 27.11 23.25 6.60
CA GLU A 111 26.58 24.44 5.90
C GLU A 111 25.37 24.10 4.98
N ASP A 112 25.22 22.83 4.59
CA ASP A 112 24.13 22.35 3.76
C ASP A 112 22.84 22.01 4.55
N LEU A 113 22.87 22.10 5.90
CA LEU A 113 21.71 21.79 6.76
C LEU A 113 20.44 22.58 6.35
N PRO A 114 20.48 23.89 6.02
CA PRO A 114 19.28 24.60 5.56
C PRO A 114 18.66 24.01 4.30
N ASP A 115 19.47 23.54 3.38
CA ASP A 115 19.04 22.91 2.14
C ASP A 115 18.43 21.52 2.36
N LEU A 116 19.00 20.73 3.28
CA LEU A 116 18.42 19.46 3.72
C LEU A 116 17.04 19.70 4.34
N ILE A 117 16.92 20.68 5.25
CA ILE A 117 15.65 21.04 5.89
C ILE A 117 14.58 21.41 4.85
N ASN A 118 14.97 22.18 3.84
CA ASN A 118 14.06 22.55 2.75
C ASN A 118 13.65 21.32 1.90
N ALA A 119 14.57 20.39 1.64
CA ALA A 119 14.27 19.17 0.91
C ALA A 119 13.31 18.26 1.69
N VAL A 120 13.51 18.13 3.01
CA VAL A 120 12.59 17.42 3.92
C VAL A 120 11.20 18.06 3.91
N GLY A 121 11.13 19.40 4.00
CA GLY A 121 9.84 20.11 3.93
C GLY A 121 9.10 19.84 2.63
N GLY A 122 9.78 19.96 1.49
CA GLY A 122 9.19 19.67 0.18
C GLY A 122 8.71 18.22 0.05
N PHE A 123 9.47 17.26 0.57
CA PHE A 123 9.09 15.85 0.60
C PHE A 123 7.80 15.62 1.42
N ILE A 124 7.72 16.21 2.64
CA ILE A 124 6.54 16.11 3.50
C ILE A 124 5.30 16.70 2.78
N ASP A 125 5.45 17.86 2.13
CA ASP A 125 4.34 18.52 1.45
C ASP A 125 3.77 17.68 0.29
N HIS A 126 4.65 17.05 -0.49
CA HIS A 126 4.21 16.21 -1.62
C HIS A 126 3.62 14.87 -1.15
N VAL A 127 4.32 14.16 -0.26
CA VAL A 127 3.90 12.81 0.15
C VAL A 127 2.74 12.85 1.15
N GLY A 128 2.64 13.90 1.96
CA GLY A 128 1.56 14.09 2.94
C GLY A 128 0.17 14.25 2.33
N ALA A 129 0.07 14.49 1.02
CA ALA A 129 -1.21 14.44 0.30
C ALA A 129 -1.83 13.04 0.30
N THR A 130 -1.01 11.99 0.39
CA THR A 130 -1.42 10.58 0.29
C THR A 130 -1.05 9.72 1.50
N HIS A 131 -0.20 10.22 2.41
CA HIS A 131 0.28 9.51 3.59
C HIS A 131 0.06 10.33 4.86
N GLU A 132 -0.18 9.65 5.97
CA GLU A 132 -0.05 10.24 7.30
C GLU A 132 1.43 10.10 7.72
N ILE A 133 2.13 11.23 7.84
CA ILE A 133 3.58 11.27 8.05
C ILE A 133 3.88 11.59 9.51
N ALA A 134 4.76 10.79 10.10
CA ALA A 134 5.49 11.13 11.30
C ALA A 134 6.94 11.44 10.95
N VAL A 135 7.57 12.35 11.67
CA VAL A 135 8.99 12.71 11.49
C VAL A 135 9.71 12.64 12.81
N GLY A 136 10.82 11.90 12.81
CA GLY A 136 11.75 11.81 13.92
C GLY A 136 13.16 12.08 13.47
N VAL A 137 13.98 12.57 14.37
CA VAL A 137 15.42 12.70 14.19
C VAL A 137 16.16 11.82 15.16
N PHE A 138 17.33 11.37 14.78
CA PHE A 138 18.22 10.59 15.62
C PHE A 138 19.66 11.05 15.50
N ASP A 139 20.44 10.72 16.49
CA ASP A 139 21.89 10.86 16.57
C ASP A 139 22.49 9.58 17.18
N GLY A 140 23.60 9.64 17.87
CA GLY A 140 24.21 8.46 18.51
C GLY A 140 23.57 8.06 19.86
N ASN A 141 22.50 8.72 20.30
CA ASN A 141 21.76 8.33 21.50
C ASN A 141 20.74 7.24 21.21
N ASP A 142 20.22 6.62 22.27
CA ASP A 142 19.28 5.51 22.17
C ASP A 142 17.86 5.94 21.79
N GLU A 143 17.52 7.21 21.83
CA GLU A 143 16.18 7.71 21.61
C GLU A 143 16.05 8.47 20.29
N VAL A 144 15.04 8.14 19.52
CA VAL A 144 14.54 8.96 18.40
C VAL A 144 13.74 10.13 18.97
N VAL A 145 14.12 11.36 18.60
CA VAL A 145 13.39 12.57 18.99
C VAL A 145 12.25 12.83 18.02
N PRO A 146 10.98 12.75 18.43
CA PRO A 146 9.85 13.00 17.55
C PRO A 146 9.68 14.51 17.29
N PHE A 147 9.56 14.90 16.02
CA PHE A 147 9.24 16.27 15.61
C PHE A 147 7.78 16.43 15.16
N LEU A 148 7.22 15.37 14.63
CA LEU A 148 5.84 15.30 14.17
C LEU A 148 5.28 13.90 14.44
N GLY A 149 4.10 13.83 15.06
CA GLY A 149 3.30 12.62 15.06
C GLY A 149 2.61 12.41 13.71
N TYR A 150 1.97 11.26 13.52
CA TYR A 150 1.30 10.95 12.25
C TYR A 150 0.21 11.97 11.92
N ALA A 151 0.50 12.84 10.94
CA ALA A 151 -0.35 13.93 10.49
C ALA A 151 -0.20 14.12 8.97
N GLY A 152 -1.06 14.93 8.39
CA GLY A 152 -0.90 15.39 7.00
C GLY A 152 0.03 16.61 6.89
N THR A 153 0.03 17.26 5.74
CA THR A 153 0.95 18.37 5.37
C THR A 153 0.84 19.63 6.23
N ALA A 154 -0.25 19.80 6.97
CA ALA A 154 -0.53 21.05 7.71
C ALA A 154 0.54 21.44 8.76
N GLU A 155 1.45 20.55 9.10
CA GLU A 155 2.44 20.76 10.17
C GLU A 155 3.90 20.79 9.68
N THR A 156 4.14 20.82 8.37
CA THR A 156 5.50 20.87 7.77
C THR A 156 6.36 21.99 8.38
N LYS A 157 5.76 23.15 8.63
CA LYS A 157 6.49 24.27 9.27
C LYS A 157 7.03 23.93 10.65
N LYS A 158 6.27 23.17 11.46
CA LYS A 158 6.75 22.72 12.81
C LYS A 158 7.98 21.85 12.70
N VAL A 159 8.01 20.92 11.71
CA VAL A 159 9.18 20.08 11.47
C VAL A 159 10.39 20.91 11.08
N ILE A 160 10.23 21.83 10.13
CA ILE A 160 11.30 22.73 9.68
C ILE A 160 11.88 23.54 10.87
N ASP A 161 11.01 24.12 11.69
CA ASP A 161 11.42 24.93 12.84
C ASP A 161 12.09 24.07 13.93
N ALA A 162 11.62 22.83 14.13
CA ALA A 162 12.22 21.88 15.07
C ALA A 162 13.60 21.42 14.60
N MET A 163 13.77 21.10 13.31
CA MET A 163 15.07 20.72 12.72
C MET A 163 16.10 21.85 12.85
N ARG A 164 15.72 23.09 12.61
CA ARG A 164 16.63 24.27 12.78
C ARG A 164 17.11 24.44 14.22
N LYS A 165 16.30 24.08 15.19
CA LYS A 165 16.60 24.22 16.63
C LYS A 165 17.30 23.00 17.20
N PHE A 166 17.25 21.86 16.51
CA PHE A 166 17.85 20.63 17.02
C PHE A 166 19.35 20.79 17.21
N ARG A 167 19.87 20.22 18.29
CA ARG A 167 21.31 20.12 18.57
C ARG A 167 21.59 18.67 18.96
N PRO A 168 22.48 17.97 18.25
CA PRO A 168 22.80 16.58 18.55
C PRO A 168 23.45 16.48 19.94
N ARG A 169 23.09 15.44 20.65
CA ARG A 169 23.70 15.08 21.94
C ARG A 169 24.91 14.18 21.75
N SER A 170 24.97 13.52 20.60
CA SER A 170 26.07 12.64 20.20
C SER A 170 26.50 12.91 18.77
N ARG A 171 27.78 12.81 18.49
CA ARG A 171 28.31 12.92 17.12
C ARG A 171 28.25 11.61 16.34
N ASN A 172 27.99 10.50 17.01
CA ASN A 172 27.79 9.19 16.39
C ASN A 172 26.40 9.07 15.78
N SER A 173 26.17 7.98 15.08
CA SER A 173 24.84 7.62 14.54
C SER A 173 24.38 6.29 15.13
N ASN A 174 23.21 6.25 15.74
CA ASN A 174 22.54 5.04 16.21
C ASN A 174 21.45 4.64 15.20
N LEU A 175 21.90 4.25 14.01
CA LEU A 175 21.02 3.92 12.88
C LEU A 175 20.15 2.70 13.20
N ASN A 176 20.76 1.62 13.73
CA ASN A 176 20.04 0.39 14.04
C ASN A 176 18.97 0.62 15.10
N GLY A 177 19.29 1.39 16.14
CA GLY A 177 18.34 1.77 17.19
C GLY A 177 17.20 2.60 16.66
N ALA A 178 17.48 3.59 15.81
CA ALA A 178 16.47 4.44 15.20
C ALA A 178 15.54 3.66 14.28
N VAL A 179 16.07 2.80 13.41
CA VAL A 179 15.26 1.94 12.53
C VAL A 179 14.40 0.98 13.35
N TYR A 180 14.95 0.36 14.40
CA TYR A 180 14.22 -0.55 15.27
C TYR A 180 13.05 0.14 15.98
N GLN A 181 13.26 1.31 16.58
CA GLN A 181 12.21 2.12 17.21
C GLN A 181 11.16 2.57 16.18
N GLY A 182 11.62 2.99 15.00
CA GLY A 182 10.72 3.40 13.91
C GLY A 182 9.80 2.27 13.45
N LEU A 183 10.31 1.05 13.34
CA LEU A 183 9.52 -0.13 13.00
C LEU A 183 8.49 -0.45 14.08
N HIS A 184 8.84 -0.32 15.36
CA HIS A 184 7.90 -0.48 16.46
C HIS A 184 6.78 0.56 16.42
N SER A 185 7.10 1.83 16.24
CA SER A 185 6.12 2.91 16.08
C SER A 185 5.14 2.64 14.92
N LEU A 186 5.65 2.24 13.77
CA LEU A 186 4.82 1.90 12.61
C LEU A 186 3.94 0.67 12.86
N ARG A 187 4.48 -0.37 13.51
CA ARG A 187 3.73 -1.57 13.88
C ARG A 187 2.56 -1.25 14.79
N ASP A 188 2.78 -0.44 15.81
CA ASP A 188 1.73 -0.06 16.76
C ASP A 188 0.66 0.79 16.05
N ARG A 189 1.07 1.72 15.20
CA ARG A 189 0.14 2.50 14.38
C ARG A 189 -0.69 1.62 13.44
N LEU A 190 -0.09 0.60 12.83
CA LEU A 190 -0.83 -0.37 12.02
C LEU A 190 -1.86 -1.16 12.84
N LYS A 191 -1.55 -1.52 14.11
CA LYS A 191 -2.50 -2.23 14.99
C LYS A 191 -3.72 -1.37 15.35
N GLU A 192 -3.50 -0.10 15.66
CA GLU A 192 -4.55 0.85 15.99
C GLU A 192 -5.49 1.16 14.83
N ALA A 193 -5.01 1.05 13.59
CA ALA A 193 -5.78 1.39 12.42
C ALA A 193 -6.89 0.38 12.13
N ASN A 194 -8.14 0.80 12.31
CA ASN A 194 -9.33 -0.01 12.00
C ASN A 194 -9.87 0.31 10.61
N VAL A 195 -9.08 -0.03 9.58
CA VAL A 195 -9.43 0.16 8.15
C VAL A 195 -9.09 -1.09 7.36
N PRO A 196 -9.79 -1.35 6.22
CA PRO A 196 -9.58 -2.56 5.43
C PRO A 196 -8.22 -2.65 4.75
N GLN A 197 -7.63 -1.51 4.45
CA GLN A 197 -6.31 -1.44 3.85
C GLN A 197 -5.43 -0.49 4.64
N LYS A 198 -4.26 -0.99 5.03
CA LYS A 198 -3.26 -0.20 5.73
C LYS A 198 -1.87 -0.62 5.31
N SER A 199 -0.96 0.33 5.21
CA SER A 199 0.43 0.11 4.87
C SER A 199 1.34 0.99 5.69
N ALA A 200 2.58 0.56 5.86
CA ALA A 200 3.61 1.30 6.57
C ALA A 200 4.83 1.49 5.67
N THR A 201 5.41 2.66 5.75
CA THR A 201 6.65 3.02 5.05
C THR A 201 7.60 3.67 6.04
N LEU A 202 8.84 3.20 6.06
CA LEU A 202 9.95 3.82 6.76
C LEU A 202 10.89 4.43 5.73
N VAL A 203 11.15 5.73 5.82
CA VAL A 203 12.17 6.41 5.02
C VAL A 203 13.26 6.89 5.96
N VAL A 204 14.50 6.50 5.70
CA VAL A 204 15.66 6.87 6.51
C VAL A 204 16.63 7.66 5.68
N PHE A 205 17.02 8.83 6.16
CA PHE A 205 18.11 9.64 5.63
C PHE A 205 19.30 9.56 6.56
N THR A 206 20.51 9.28 6.01
CA THR A 206 21.76 9.24 6.76
C THR A 206 22.97 9.57 5.87
N ASP A 207 24.06 10.09 6.47
CA ASP A 207 25.36 10.30 5.80
C ASP A 207 26.38 9.22 6.16
N ARG A 208 25.97 8.17 6.89
CA ARG A 208 26.88 7.14 7.41
C ARG A 208 26.19 5.82 7.72
N GLY A 209 26.96 4.84 8.22
CA GLY A 209 26.45 3.58 8.75
C GLY A 209 26.22 3.62 10.27
N GLU A 210 26.00 2.45 10.84
CA GLU A 210 25.83 2.26 12.29
C GLU A 210 27.16 2.50 13.03
N LEU A 211 27.13 3.30 14.09
CA LEU A 211 28.30 3.64 14.91
C LEU A 211 28.08 3.49 16.42
N SER A 212 26.85 3.31 16.86
CA SER A 212 26.49 3.25 18.29
C SER A 212 26.46 1.82 18.83
N HIS A 213 26.05 0.88 17.97
CA HIS A 213 25.90 -0.55 18.30
C HIS A 213 24.95 -0.85 19.47
N SER A 214 24.00 0.04 19.76
CA SER A 214 23.02 -0.15 20.84
C SER A 214 21.98 -1.23 20.52
N VAL A 215 21.69 -1.46 19.25
CA VAL A 215 20.81 -2.53 18.77
C VAL A 215 21.60 -3.44 17.84
N SER A 216 21.62 -4.75 18.16
CA SER A 216 22.33 -5.72 17.34
C SER A 216 21.68 -5.91 15.96
N PRO A 217 22.44 -6.29 14.92
CA PRO A 217 21.89 -6.60 13.61
C PRO A 217 20.81 -7.71 13.65
N GLU A 218 20.94 -8.69 14.55
CA GLU A 218 19.97 -9.78 14.74
C GLU A 218 18.65 -9.26 15.29
N THR A 219 18.70 -8.40 16.32
CA THR A 219 17.53 -7.74 16.91
C THR A 219 16.81 -6.89 15.87
N LEU A 220 17.55 -6.09 15.11
CA LEU A 220 17.00 -5.28 14.03
C LEU A 220 16.32 -6.14 12.96
N LYS A 221 16.99 -7.22 12.51
CA LYS A 221 16.44 -8.15 11.53
C LYS A 221 15.14 -8.81 12.00
N GLN A 222 15.04 -9.10 13.30
CA GLN A 222 13.79 -9.59 13.90
C GLN A 222 12.68 -8.53 13.84
N GLY A 223 12.95 -7.29 14.24
CA GLY A 223 12.01 -6.17 14.13
C GLY A 223 11.53 -5.94 12.68
N MET A 224 12.42 -6.07 11.70
CA MET A 224 12.09 -5.99 10.28
C MET A 224 11.15 -7.11 9.82
N LYS A 225 11.26 -8.32 10.36
CA LYS A 225 10.34 -9.43 10.06
C LYS A 225 8.96 -9.22 10.67
N GLU A 226 8.91 -8.70 11.87
CA GLU A 226 7.66 -8.47 12.62
C GLU A 226 6.84 -7.32 12.10
N THR A 227 7.48 -6.37 11.39
CA THR A 227 6.81 -5.18 10.89
C THR A 227 6.77 -5.20 9.35
N PRO A 228 5.58 -5.36 8.73
CA PRO A 228 5.44 -5.35 7.27
C PRO A 228 5.47 -3.93 6.71
N ALA A 229 6.61 -3.23 6.85
CA ALA A 229 6.82 -1.89 6.34
C ALA A 229 7.75 -1.90 5.13
N ASP A 230 7.48 -1.08 4.13
CA ASP A 230 8.42 -0.77 3.07
C ASP A 230 9.53 0.15 3.64
N ILE A 231 10.79 -0.27 3.50
CA ILE A 231 11.93 0.50 4.03
C ILE A 231 12.71 1.07 2.86
N TYR A 232 12.82 2.39 2.83
CA TYR A 232 13.64 3.14 1.88
C TYR A 232 14.79 3.81 2.59
N ILE A 233 15.98 3.79 1.99
CA ILE A 233 17.16 4.42 2.53
C ILE A 233 17.70 5.47 1.54
N ILE A 234 18.00 6.66 2.06
CA ILE A 234 18.70 7.73 1.35
C ILE A 234 20.04 7.90 2.06
N GLY A 235 21.10 7.38 1.45
CA GLY A 235 22.46 7.46 1.96
C GLY A 235 23.28 8.43 1.11
N VAL A 236 23.82 9.51 1.70
CA VAL A 236 24.61 10.51 0.97
C VAL A 236 25.92 10.81 1.69
N GLY A 237 26.98 10.99 0.92
CA GLY A 237 28.32 11.25 1.45
C GLY A 237 29.25 10.04 1.36
N GLU A 238 30.50 10.24 1.76
CA GLU A 238 31.55 9.22 1.71
C GLU A 238 31.48 8.24 2.90
N GLY A 239 30.85 8.63 4.01
CA GLY A 239 30.72 7.82 5.22
C GLY A 239 29.66 6.73 5.13
N VAL A 240 29.00 6.60 3.98
CA VAL A 240 27.90 5.66 3.76
C VAL A 240 28.40 4.24 3.57
N HIS A 241 28.00 3.34 4.45
CA HIS A 241 28.24 1.89 4.32
C HIS A 241 27.17 1.25 3.44
N ARG A 242 27.38 1.29 2.12
CA ARG A 242 26.34 0.93 1.12
C ARG A 242 25.77 -0.48 1.28
N GLU A 243 26.59 -1.48 1.59
CA GLU A 243 26.16 -2.85 1.77
C GLU A 243 25.24 -3.02 2.98
N GLU A 244 25.61 -2.42 4.10
CA GLU A 244 24.84 -2.40 5.33
C GLU A 244 23.47 -1.72 5.10
N LEU A 245 23.49 -0.52 4.53
CA LEU A 245 22.28 0.26 4.26
C LEU A 245 21.37 -0.41 3.21
N ALA A 246 21.95 -1.06 2.20
CA ALA A 246 21.19 -1.81 1.20
C ALA A 246 20.46 -3.02 1.82
N ALA A 247 21.03 -3.64 2.83
CA ALA A 247 20.37 -4.75 3.55
C ALA A 247 19.12 -4.27 4.35
N LEU A 248 19.09 -3.01 4.75
CA LEU A 248 17.94 -2.39 5.43
C LEU A 248 16.87 -1.93 4.41
N GLY A 249 17.28 -1.34 3.29
CA GLY A 249 16.42 -0.71 2.29
C GLY A 249 15.68 -1.68 1.39
N ARG A 250 14.89 -2.59 1.97
CA ARG A 250 14.22 -3.68 1.25
C ARG A 250 13.22 -3.23 0.16
N ALA A 251 12.73 -2.00 0.22
CA ALA A 251 11.85 -1.42 -0.79
C ALA A 251 12.61 -0.54 -1.79
N GLY A 252 13.80 -0.08 -1.42
CA GLY A 252 14.69 0.68 -2.31
C GLY A 252 15.72 1.51 -1.57
N THR A 253 16.78 1.82 -2.30
CA THR A 253 17.87 2.65 -1.80
C THR A 253 18.25 3.71 -2.82
N PHE A 254 18.72 4.84 -2.33
CA PHE A 254 19.41 5.86 -3.11
C PHE A 254 20.73 6.13 -2.45
N PHE A 255 21.82 6.03 -3.21
CA PHE A 255 23.17 6.30 -2.70
C PHE A 255 23.91 7.30 -3.58
N SER A 256 24.57 8.25 -2.96
CA SER A 256 25.47 9.20 -3.63
C SER A 256 26.67 9.53 -2.74
N SER A 257 27.87 9.61 -3.34
CA SER A 257 29.03 10.17 -2.67
C SER A 257 28.96 11.69 -2.53
N ASN A 258 28.14 12.35 -3.36
CA ASN A 258 27.91 13.79 -3.24
C ASN A 258 26.95 14.05 -2.06
N PRO A 259 27.39 14.74 -0.99
CA PRO A 259 26.56 15.02 0.18
C PRO A 259 25.36 15.90 -0.15
N LYS A 260 25.36 16.64 -1.26
CA LYS A 260 24.25 17.50 -1.71
C LYS A 260 23.17 16.76 -2.52
N ALA A 261 23.35 15.47 -2.77
CA ALA A 261 22.40 14.67 -3.57
C ALA A 261 21.13 14.24 -2.82
N TYR A 262 20.94 14.67 -1.56
CA TYR A 262 19.73 14.34 -0.79
C TYR A 262 18.43 14.78 -1.47
N LYS A 263 18.43 15.90 -2.21
CA LYS A 263 17.26 16.34 -3.00
C LYS A 263 16.84 15.30 -4.03
N ASP A 264 17.83 14.70 -4.71
CA ASP A 264 17.55 13.66 -5.71
C ASP A 264 17.09 12.37 -5.04
N GLY A 265 17.66 12.03 -3.87
CA GLY A 265 17.23 10.91 -3.06
C GLY A 265 15.75 11.02 -2.65
N PHE A 266 15.33 12.15 -2.09
CA PHE A 266 13.95 12.39 -1.73
C PHE A 266 13.01 12.33 -2.94
N LYS A 267 13.37 12.93 -4.09
CA LYS A 267 12.58 12.86 -5.32
C LYS A 267 12.43 11.43 -5.87
N GLU A 268 13.50 10.63 -5.79
CA GLU A 268 13.44 9.23 -6.24
C GLU A 268 12.49 8.41 -5.39
N ILE A 269 12.53 8.58 -4.06
CA ILE A 269 11.61 7.89 -3.15
C ILE A 269 10.18 8.40 -3.34
N GLU A 270 9.96 9.71 -3.42
CA GLU A 270 8.66 10.32 -3.70
C GLU A 270 8.01 9.71 -4.94
N LYS A 271 8.76 9.59 -6.04
CA LYS A 271 8.28 8.98 -7.27
C LYS A 271 7.82 7.53 -7.06
N LYS A 272 8.55 6.73 -6.28
CA LYS A 272 8.16 5.35 -5.97
C LYS A 272 6.89 5.28 -5.13
N LEU A 273 6.71 6.20 -4.19
CA LEU A 273 5.56 6.25 -3.30
C LEU A 273 4.27 6.69 -4.01
N THR A 274 4.36 7.67 -4.91
CA THR A 274 3.19 8.21 -5.62
C THR A 274 2.67 7.25 -6.69
N VAL A 275 3.51 6.49 -7.37
CA VAL A 275 3.09 5.52 -8.41
C VAL A 275 2.12 4.48 -7.87
N ASN A 276 2.23 4.06 -6.61
CA ASN A 276 1.41 3.00 -6.02
C ASN A 276 0.07 3.49 -5.44
N ALA A 277 -0.17 4.81 -5.41
CA ALA A 277 -1.30 5.40 -4.71
C ALA A 277 -2.60 5.51 -5.54
N ASP A 278 -2.50 5.60 -6.87
CA ASP A 278 -3.54 6.23 -7.71
C ASP A 278 -4.51 5.26 -8.41
N GLY A 279 -4.37 3.95 -8.22
CA GLY A 279 -5.23 2.93 -8.87
C GLY A 279 -6.34 2.36 -8.00
N ARG A 280 -6.61 2.91 -6.82
CA ARG A 280 -7.55 2.37 -5.83
C ARG A 280 -8.85 3.14 -5.81
N TYR A 281 -9.99 2.40 -5.78
CA TYR A 281 -11.33 2.96 -5.86
C TYR A 281 -12.27 2.25 -4.90
N VAL A 282 -13.09 2.99 -4.18
CA VAL A 282 -14.22 2.44 -3.43
C VAL A 282 -15.50 2.75 -4.20
N PHE A 283 -15.99 1.76 -4.94
CA PHE A 283 -17.21 1.87 -5.69
C PHE A 283 -18.39 1.35 -4.86
N SER A 284 -19.39 2.19 -4.67
CA SER A 284 -20.60 1.86 -3.93
C SER A 284 -21.84 1.96 -4.80
N TYR A 285 -22.79 1.05 -4.58
CA TYR A 285 -24.06 1.06 -5.29
C TYR A 285 -25.20 0.48 -4.43
N CYS A 286 -26.42 0.79 -4.85
CA CYS A 286 -27.64 0.25 -4.28
C CYS A 286 -28.06 -0.99 -5.06
N SER A 287 -28.04 -2.17 -4.44
CA SER A 287 -28.50 -3.40 -5.08
C SER A 287 -30.02 -3.40 -5.28
N PRO A 288 -30.53 -3.78 -6.46
CA PRO A 288 -31.96 -4.04 -6.68
C PRO A 288 -32.41 -5.37 -6.09
N LYS A 289 -31.53 -6.23 -5.64
CA LYS A 289 -31.81 -7.56 -5.07
C LYS A 289 -32.30 -7.45 -3.64
N ARG A 290 -33.06 -8.47 -3.17
CA ARG A 290 -33.68 -8.46 -1.85
C ARG A 290 -33.37 -9.70 -1.01
N ARG A 291 -33.03 -10.82 -1.63
CA ARG A 291 -32.79 -12.10 -0.99
C ARG A 291 -31.77 -12.93 -1.75
N GLY A 292 -31.05 -13.79 -1.04
CA GLY A 292 -30.15 -14.78 -1.59
C GLY A 292 -28.79 -14.25 -1.99
N SER A 293 -27.96 -15.17 -2.43
CA SER A 293 -26.59 -14.88 -2.88
C SER A 293 -26.58 -14.59 -4.39
N HIS A 294 -25.97 -13.47 -4.76
CA HIS A 294 -25.90 -13.00 -6.14
C HIS A 294 -24.45 -12.88 -6.60
N LYS A 295 -24.25 -13.15 -7.90
CA LYS A 295 -23.00 -12.91 -8.59
C LYS A 295 -22.96 -11.46 -9.05
N VAL A 296 -22.03 -10.69 -8.50
CA VAL A 296 -21.83 -9.30 -8.85
C VAL A 296 -20.53 -9.18 -9.66
N GLU A 297 -20.62 -8.60 -10.84
CA GLU A 297 -19.49 -8.28 -11.70
C GLU A 297 -19.32 -6.77 -11.74
N VAL A 298 -18.11 -6.29 -11.42
CA VAL A 298 -17.73 -4.88 -11.59
C VAL A 298 -16.76 -4.76 -12.75
N GLU A 299 -17.13 -3.97 -13.75
CA GLU A 299 -16.31 -3.66 -14.91
C GLU A 299 -15.77 -2.24 -14.78
N ALA A 300 -14.44 -2.08 -14.83
CA ALA A 300 -13.78 -0.79 -15.03
C ALA A 300 -13.53 -0.57 -16.52
N VAL A 301 -13.83 0.64 -17.02
CA VAL A 301 -13.77 0.98 -18.45
C VAL A 301 -13.06 2.31 -18.63
N THR A 302 -12.03 2.33 -19.47
CA THR A 302 -11.41 3.55 -20.01
C THR A 302 -11.80 3.75 -21.45
N SER A 303 -11.29 4.77 -22.10
CA SER A 303 -11.50 4.97 -23.56
C SER A 303 -10.90 3.86 -24.43
N LYS A 304 -9.90 3.14 -23.93
CA LYS A 304 -9.15 2.13 -24.70
C LYS A 304 -9.30 0.72 -24.14
N ASP A 305 -9.49 0.58 -22.84
CA ASP A 305 -9.31 -0.66 -22.12
C ASP A 305 -10.47 -0.93 -21.18
N ARG A 306 -10.67 -2.21 -20.84
CA ARG A 306 -11.64 -2.66 -19.84
C ARG A 306 -11.09 -3.82 -19.04
N GLY A 307 -11.60 -4.00 -17.83
CA GLY A 307 -11.31 -5.15 -16.99
C GLY A 307 -12.47 -5.41 -16.04
N ARG A 308 -12.54 -6.63 -15.51
CA ARG A 308 -13.67 -7.08 -14.68
C ARG A 308 -13.19 -7.86 -13.47
N VAL A 309 -13.94 -7.74 -12.41
CA VAL A 309 -13.83 -8.60 -11.24
C VAL A 309 -15.18 -9.14 -10.85
N MET A 310 -15.21 -10.40 -10.41
CA MET A 310 -16.43 -11.07 -9.95
C MET A 310 -16.37 -11.30 -8.45
N ILE A 311 -17.48 -11.01 -7.76
CA ILE A 311 -17.66 -11.19 -6.34
C ILE A 311 -19.04 -11.84 -6.06
N LYS A 312 -19.21 -12.39 -4.87
CA LYS A 312 -20.52 -12.84 -4.38
C LYS A 312 -21.02 -11.87 -3.31
N VAL A 313 -22.29 -11.50 -3.38
CA VAL A 313 -22.96 -10.62 -2.42
C VAL A 313 -24.20 -11.32 -1.92
N ASN A 314 -24.38 -11.39 -0.60
CA ASN A 314 -25.62 -11.86 0.00
C ASN A 314 -26.58 -10.68 0.16
N ALA A 315 -27.79 -10.78 -0.41
CA ALA A 315 -28.84 -9.77 -0.37
C ALA A 315 -29.94 -10.08 0.64
N ASP A 316 -29.75 -11.07 1.52
CA ASP A 316 -30.75 -11.39 2.55
C ASP A 316 -30.96 -10.20 3.48
N GLY A 317 -32.21 -9.85 3.70
CA GLY A 317 -32.60 -8.69 4.49
C GLY A 317 -32.49 -7.34 3.76
N PHE A 318 -32.15 -7.32 2.47
CA PHE A 318 -32.14 -6.07 1.71
C PHE A 318 -33.58 -5.51 1.52
N GLY A 319 -33.67 -4.17 1.62
CA GLY A 319 -34.92 -3.39 1.54
C GLY A 319 -34.77 -2.12 0.71
N SER A 320 -35.72 -1.20 0.89
CA SER A 320 -35.71 0.14 0.29
C SER A 320 -34.91 1.14 1.14
N GLY A 321 -34.61 2.32 0.58
CA GLY A 321 -33.97 3.42 1.33
C GLY A 321 -32.43 3.45 1.29
N CYS A 322 -31.81 2.79 0.32
CA CYS A 322 -30.37 2.80 0.14
C CYS A 322 -29.78 4.18 -0.18
N SER A 323 -28.61 4.47 0.38
CA SER A 323 -27.75 5.60 0.03
C SER A 323 -26.35 5.10 -0.34
N PRO A 324 -25.88 5.26 -1.58
CA PRO A 324 -24.58 4.77 -2.01
C PRO A 324 -23.41 5.54 -1.36
N THR A 325 -23.66 6.73 -0.81
CA THR A 325 -22.66 7.52 -0.08
C THR A 325 -22.49 7.10 1.38
N ARG A 326 -23.32 6.13 1.85
CA ARG A 326 -23.17 5.59 3.20
C ARG A 326 -21.85 4.83 3.31
N LYS A 327 -21.10 5.12 4.34
CA LYS A 327 -19.89 4.38 4.69
C LYS A 327 -20.26 3.00 5.20
N LEU A 328 -19.69 1.98 4.59
CA LEU A 328 -19.80 0.60 5.04
C LEU A 328 -18.48 0.16 5.65
N ASP A 329 -18.56 -0.72 6.64
CA ASP A 329 -17.37 -1.33 7.22
C ASP A 329 -16.80 -2.37 6.24
N LEU A 330 -15.73 -2.00 5.57
CA LEU A 330 -14.99 -2.85 4.63
C LEU A 330 -13.88 -3.68 5.33
N ALA A 331 -13.79 -3.63 6.67
CA ALA A 331 -12.78 -4.39 7.41
C ALA A 331 -12.90 -5.91 7.17
N PRO A 332 -11.78 -6.65 7.20
CA PRO A 332 -11.79 -8.10 7.06
C PRO A 332 -12.67 -8.77 8.13
N PRO A 333 -13.35 -9.89 7.82
CA PRO A 333 -14.21 -10.60 8.78
C PRO A 333 -13.52 -11.03 10.07
N THR A 334 -12.20 -11.27 10.04
CA THR A 334 -11.39 -11.66 11.19
C THR A 334 -11.30 -10.56 12.25
N ALA A 335 -11.27 -9.29 11.86
CA ALA A 335 -11.27 -8.17 12.80
C ALA A 335 -12.62 -7.99 13.53
N LYS A 336 -13.70 -8.55 12.99
CA LYS A 336 -15.04 -8.50 13.61
C LYS A 336 -15.24 -9.54 14.70
N LYS A 337 -14.54 -10.69 14.66
CA LYS A 337 -14.63 -11.72 15.67
C LYS A 337 -13.92 -11.33 16.96
N GLU A 338 -12.72 -10.78 16.86
CA GLU A 338 -11.94 -10.35 18.03
C GLU A 338 -12.64 -9.22 18.83
N LYS A 339 -13.35 -8.32 18.12
CA LYS A 339 -14.08 -7.24 18.78
C LYS A 339 -15.34 -7.71 19.53
N LYS A 340 -16.03 -8.75 19.02
CA LYS A 340 -17.18 -9.35 19.71
C LYS A 340 -16.79 -10.21 20.91
N GLU A 341 -15.61 -10.85 20.87
CA GLU A 341 -15.08 -11.63 22.00
C GLU A 341 -14.55 -10.71 23.11
N ALA A 342 -13.93 -9.57 22.76
CA ALA A 342 -13.46 -8.57 23.72
C ALA A 342 -14.61 -7.78 24.41
N GLU A 343 -15.74 -7.56 23.72
CA GLU A 343 -16.92 -6.89 24.30
C GLU A 343 -17.82 -7.87 25.08
N GLY A 344 -17.63 -9.19 24.94
CA GLY A 344 -18.39 -10.22 25.66
C GLY A 344 -17.77 -10.70 26.97
N GLU A 345 -16.49 -10.38 27.23
CA GLU A 345 -15.81 -10.75 28.49
C GLU A 345 -15.95 -9.69 29.59
N ASP A 346 -16.46 -8.49 29.27
CA ASP A 346 -16.65 -7.40 30.24
C ASP A 346 -18.09 -7.36 30.83
N GLU A 347 -19.00 -8.28 30.46
CA GLU A 347 -20.37 -8.41 30.98
C GLU A 347 -20.64 -9.70 31.79
N SER A 348 -19.58 -10.40 32.25
CA SER A 348 -19.76 -11.60 33.07
C SER A 348 -19.16 -11.47 34.48
#